data_e846d2dd9ee5272eb7a30a42a34c4c4c
#
_entry.id   e846d2dd9ee5272eb7a30a42a34c4c4c
#
_cell.length_a   1.000
_cell.length_b   1.000
_cell.length_c   1.000
_cell.angle_alpha   90.00
_cell.angle_beta   90.00
_cell.angle_gamma   90.00
#
_symmetry.space_group_name_H-M   'P 1'
#
loop_
_entity.id
_entity.type
_entity.pdbx_description
1 polymer ?
#
loop_
_entity_poly.entity_id
_entity_poly.type
_entity_poly.pdbx_seq_one_letter_code
_entity_poly.pdbx_strand_id
1 'polypeptide(L)'
;RKLAYKLLDIEPRNTATDPLPSLVGTGAHAWLADAFLAWNEANGRKRFWVEEKVTCGPVVGSCDLYDADTLTAIDHKFPGVSALKKYRAEGPSNVYRIQAHLYGMGHRDAGRPVEHVAIVFYPRGGMLADSFIWAEPFDEAIAEAAIERLMGIAAATDVWLSTTGDKAQAIGAIEPTTSRLCNWCEYLSYGSTDLARGCPGEGVPEV
;
A
#
# COMPACT_ATOMS: atom_id res chain seq x y z
N ARG A 1 -12.51 -3.18 8.25
CA ARG A 1 -12.42 -2.79 9.70
C ARG A 1 -11.14 -2.00 10.03
N LYS A 2 -9.95 -2.35 9.53
CA LYS A 2 -8.70 -1.63 9.87
C LYS A 2 -8.82 -0.11 9.67
N LEU A 3 -9.43 0.35 8.58
CA LEU A 3 -9.65 1.78 8.35
C LEU A 3 -10.58 2.40 9.40
N ALA A 4 -11.69 1.71 9.77
CA ALA A 4 -12.60 2.19 10.80
C ALA A 4 -11.90 2.33 12.16
N TYR A 5 -11.04 1.39 12.54
CA TYR A 5 -10.21 1.51 13.74
C TYR A 5 -9.37 2.79 13.73
N LYS A 6 -8.73 3.10 12.60
CA LYS A 6 -7.92 4.32 12.44
C LYS A 6 -8.76 5.60 12.51
N LEU A 7 -9.91 5.62 11.82
CA LEU A 7 -10.81 6.78 11.82
C LEU A 7 -11.41 7.08 13.19
N LEU A 8 -11.54 6.06 14.03
CA LEU A 8 -12.09 6.18 15.38
C LEU A 8 -11.02 6.36 16.47
N ASP A 9 -9.77 6.54 16.10
CA ASP A 9 -8.63 6.66 17.01
C ASP A 9 -8.60 5.54 18.07
N ILE A 10 -8.79 4.30 17.62
CA ILE A 10 -8.64 3.13 18.50
C ILE A 10 -7.15 2.79 18.61
N GLU A 11 -6.70 2.64 19.85
CA GLU A 11 -5.31 2.28 20.14
C GLU A 11 -4.93 0.90 19.57
N PRO A 12 -3.82 0.80 18.84
CA PRO A 12 -3.30 -0.48 18.38
C PRO A 12 -2.96 -1.44 19.51
N ARG A 13 -3.25 -2.74 19.32
CA ARG A 13 -2.94 -3.79 20.30
C ARG A 13 -1.57 -4.42 20.07
N ASN A 14 -1.15 -4.51 18.81
CA ASN A 14 0.09 -5.16 18.40
C ASN A 14 1.04 -4.10 17.85
N THR A 15 1.85 -3.52 18.71
CA THR A 15 2.80 -2.45 18.35
C THR A 15 4.23 -2.97 18.19
N ALA A 16 4.53 -4.18 18.70
CA ALA A 16 5.85 -4.78 18.60
C ALA A 16 6.09 -5.32 17.19
N THR A 17 7.03 -4.73 16.49
CA THR A 17 7.49 -5.21 15.18
C THR A 17 9.01 -5.26 15.15
N ASP A 18 9.56 -6.24 14.42
CA ASP A 18 10.98 -6.23 14.09
C ASP A 18 11.28 -5.06 13.16
N PRO A 19 12.15 -4.11 13.53
CA PRO A 19 12.46 -2.94 12.73
C PRO A 19 13.33 -3.25 11.51
N LEU A 20 14.03 -4.38 11.46
CA LEU A 20 15.01 -4.68 10.43
C LEU A 20 14.41 -4.67 9.00
N PRO A 21 13.24 -5.24 8.73
CA PRO A 21 12.63 -5.15 7.41
C PRO A 21 12.39 -3.71 6.93
N SER A 22 11.95 -2.85 7.85
CA SER A 22 11.69 -1.42 7.54
C SER A 22 13.00 -0.65 7.33
N LEU A 23 14.02 -0.90 8.15
CA LEU A 23 15.34 -0.27 8.00
C LEU A 23 15.97 -0.61 6.66
N VAL A 24 15.95 -1.88 6.27
CA VAL A 24 16.47 -2.32 4.96
C VAL A 24 15.68 -1.69 3.83
N GLY A 25 14.35 -1.68 3.92
CA GLY A 25 13.49 -1.05 2.91
C GLY A 25 13.82 0.44 2.76
N THR A 26 13.79 1.20 3.84
CA THR A 26 14.07 2.64 3.83
C THR A 26 15.45 2.96 3.26
N GLY A 27 16.49 2.23 3.67
CA GLY A 27 17.83 2.44 3.16
C GLY A 27 17.96 2.15 1.66
N ALA A 28 17.29 1.11 1.18
CA ALA A 28 17.29 0.74 -0.23
C ALA A 28 16.50 1.74 -1.09
N HIS A 29 15.35 2.24 -0.63
CA HIS A 29 14.60 3.31 -1.31
C HIS A 29 15.44 4.58 -1.42
N ALA A 30 16.10 5.01 -0.34
CA ALA A 30 16.97 6.18 -0.36
C ALA A 30 18.11 6.04 -1.39
N TRP A 31 18.75 4.88 -1.42
CA TRP A 31 19.83 4.62 -2.39
C TRP A 31 19.31 4.64 -3.84
N LEU A 32 18.15 4.05 -4.12
CA LEU A 32 17.54 4.09 -5.46
C LEU A 32 17.16 5.52 -5.85
N ALA A 33 16.58 6.28 -4.93
CA ALA A 33 16.22 7.67 -5.15
C ALA A 33 17.46 8.49 -5.58
N ASP A 34 18.56 8.38 -4.84
CA ASP A 34 19.82 9.04 -5.16
C ASP A 34 20.35 8.64 -6.54
N ALA A 35 20.25 7.34 -6.89
CA ALA A 35 20.71 6.84 -8.18
C ALA A 35 19.92 7.42 -9.36
N PHE A 36 18.58 7.52 -9.27
CA PHE A 36 17.75 8.11 -10.32
C PHE A 36 17.90 9.62 -10.42
N LEU A 37 18.08 10.31 -9.29
CA LEU A 37 18.39 11.74 -9.28
C LEU A 37 19.75 12.01 -9.93
N ALA A 38 20.76 11.25 -9.60
CA ALA A 38 22.09 11.35 -10.22
C ALA A 38 22.04 11.08 -11.74
N TRP A 39 21.19 10.14 -12.19
CA TRP A 39 20.96 9.90 -13.61
C TRP A 39 20.38 11.13 -14.31
N ASN A 40 19.36 11.78 -13.72
CA ASN A 40 18.77 13.00 -14.27
C ASN A 40 19.83 14.10 -14.42
N GLU A 41 20.65 14.30 -13.39
CA GLU A 41 21.71 15.29 -13.36
C GLU A 41 22.76 15.02 -14.44
N ALA A 42 23.28 13.79 -14.49
CA ALA A 42 24.29 13.38 -15.46
C ALA A 42 23.83 13.52 -16.92
N ASN A 43 22.53 13.41 -17.19
CA ASN A 43 21.94 13.51 -18.53
C ASN A 43 21.34 14.89 -18.84
N GLY A 44 21.38 15.83 -17.90
CA GLY A 44 20.87 17.18 -18.07
C GLY A 44 19.37 17.26 -18.38
N ARG A 45 18.60 16.23 -18.01
CA ARG A 45 17.15 16.20 -18.21
C ARG A 45 16.42 15.46 -17.08
N LYS A 46 15.22 15.90 -16.76
CA LYS A 46 14.35 15.23 -15.78
C LYS A 46 13.53 14.15 -16.50
N ARG A 47 14.05 12.91 -16.53
CA ARG A 47 13.31 11.72 -16.94
C ARG A 47 12.53 11.12 -15.77
N PHE A 48 13.15 11.11 -14.59
CA PHE A 48 12.62 10.46 -13.40
C PHE A 48 12.10 11.49 -12.41
N TRP A 49 10.84 11.34 -11.99
CA TRP A 49 10.30 11.98 -10.80
C TRP A 49 10.42 10.99 -9.66
N VAL A 50 11.18 11.34 -8.62
CA VAL A 50 11.63 10.45 -7.56
C VAL A 50 10.97 10.86 -6.26
N GLU A 51 10.38 9.90 -5.52
CA GLU A 51 9.70 10.12 -4.24
C GLU A 51 8.66 11.25 -4.29
N GLU A 52 7.96 11.33 -5.42
CA GLU A 52 6.95 12.38 -5.64
C GLU A 52 5.69 12.12 -4.81
N LYS A 53 5.29 13.15 -4.07
CA LYS A 53 3.98 13.13 -3.42
C LYS A 53 2.88 13.30 -4.46
N VAL A 54 2.00 12.33 -4.54
CA VAL A 54 0.84 12.35 -5.41
C VAL A 54 -0.44 12.29 -4.58
N THR A 55 -1.47 12.94 -5.09
CA THR A 55 -2.80 12.97 -4.45
C THR A 55 -3.80 12.33 -5.41
N CYS A 56 -4.61 11.43 -4.86
CA CYS A 56 -5.62 10.69 -5.60
C CYS A 56 -6.93 10.73 -4.78
N GLY A 57 -7.80 11.69 -5.07
CA GLY A 57 -8.94 12.00 -4.21
C GLY A 57 -8.50 12.30 -2.77
N PRO A 58 -9.03 11.61 -1.75
CA PRO A 58 -8.64 11.81 -0.36
C PRO A 58 -7.32 11.11 0.04
N VAL A 59 -6.71 10.38 -0.88
CA VAL A 59 -5.50 9.59 -0.61
C VAL A 59 -4.27 10.38 -1.04
N VAL A 60 -3.33 10.53 -0.13
CA VAL A 60 -2.00 11.10 -0.41
C VAL A 60 -0.97 9.99 -0.22
N GLY A 61 -0.07 9.84 -1.18
CA GLY A 61 1.02 8.87 -1.11
C GLY A 61 2.30 9.42 -1.72
N SER A 62 3.42 8.77 -1.43
CA SER A 62 4.69 9.01 -2.12
C SER A 62 4.90 7.89 -3.13
N CYS A 63 4.98 8.24 -4.41
CA CYS A 63 5.33 7.30 -5.46
C CYS A 63 6.84 7.26 -5.58
N ASP A 64 7.42 6.06 -5.53
CA ASP A 64 8.88 5.90 -5.49
C ASP A 64 9.54 6.46 -6.77
N LEU A 65 8.92 6.20 -7.92
CA LEU A 65 9.46 6.63 -9.20
C LEU A 65 8.36 6.80 -10.25
N TYR A 66 8.45 7.87 -11.06
CA TYR A 66 7.74 7.95 -12.33
C TYR A 66 8.76 8.15 -13.45
N ASP A 67 8.69 7.31 -14.47
CA ASP A 67 9.54 7.37 -15.66
C ASP A 67 8.77 8.03 -16.83
N ALA A 68 9.18 9.23 -17.21
CA ALA A 68 8.56 9.99 -18.29
C ALA A 68 8.82 9.44 -19.70
N ASP A 69 9.87 8.64 -19.89
CA ASP A 69 10.14 8.05 -21.20
C ASP A 69 9.24 6.86 -21.48
N THR A 70 8.85 6.13 -20.44
CA THR A 70 7.95 4.96 -20.53
C THR A 70 6.54 5.24 -20.02
N LEU A 71 6.27 6.46 -19.56
CA LEU A 71 4.99 6.88 -18.99
C LEU A 71 4.49 5.94 -17.89
N THR A 72 5.41 5.51 -17.02
CA THR A 72 5.18 4.45 -16.05
C THR A 72 5.32 4.96 -14.62
N ALA A 73 4.29 4.75 -13.79
CA ALA A 73 4.39 4.89 -12.33
C ALA A 73 4.95 3.58 -11.74
N ILE A 74 6.02 3.67 -10.94
CA ILE A 74 6.81 2.54 -10.49
C ILE A 74 6.91 2.56 -8.96
N ASP A 75 6.69 1.40 -8.37
CA ASP A 75 6.84 1.17 -6.93
C ASP A 75 7.95 0.13 -6.67
N HIS A 76 8.81 0.38 -5.70
CA HIS A 76 9.92 -0.50 -5.34
C HIS A 76 9.59 -1.35 -4.12
N LYS A 77 9.82 -2.64 -4.20
CA LYS A 77 9.56 -3.57 -3.09
C LYS A 77 10.78 -4.46 -2.83
N PHE A 78 11.08 -4.68 -1.55
CA PHE A 78 12.23 -5.45 -1.08
C PHE A 78 11.77 -6.69 -0.31
N PRO A 79 11.16 -7.70 -0.97
CA PRO A 79 10.69 -8.90 -0.30
C PRO A 79 11.83 -9.84 0.08
N GLY A 80 11.58 -10.70 1.07
CA GLY A 80 12.41 -11.87 1.32
C GLY A 80 12.27 -12.91 0.19
N VAL A 81 13.19 -13.89 0.16
CA VAL A 81 13.30 -14.86 -0.95
C VAL A 81 12.00 -15.64 -1.22
N SER A 82 11.31 -16.09 -0.18
CA SER A 82 10.05 -16.84 -0.34
C SER A 82 8.93 -15.98 -0.94
N ALA A 83 8.81 -14.74 -0.50
CA ALA A 83 7.82 -13.81 -1.04
C ALA A 83 8.16 -13.43 -2.49
N LEU A 84 9.43 -13.24 -2.83
CA LEU A 84 9.85 -12.97 -4.20
C LEU A 84 9.49 -14.12 -5.16
N LYS A 85 9.72 -15.39 -4.74
CA LYS A 85 9.31 -16.55 -5.52
C LYS A 85 7.80 -16.56 -5.77
N LYS A 86 7.01 -16.21 -4.75
CA LYS A 86 5.56 -16.12 -4.87
C LYS A 86 5.14 -15.03 -5.86
N TYR A 87 5.72 -13.83 -5.77
CA TYR A 87 5.39 -12.72 -6.68
C TYR A 87 5.76 -13.03 -8.14
N ARG A 88 6.83 -13.80 -8.37
CA ARG A 88 7.17 -14.27 -9.72
C ARG A 88 6.14 -15.25 -10.28
N ALA A 89 5.57 -16.11 -9.45
CA ALA A 89 4.62 -17.13 -9.87
C ALA A 89 3.18 -16.60 -9.99
N GLU A 90 2.76 -15.73 -9.08
CA GLU A 90 1.36 -15.33 -8.89
C GLU A 90 1.10 -13.84 -9.20
N GLY A 91 2.15 -13.06 -9.46
CA GLY A 91 2.06 -11.60 -9.52
C GLY A 91 2.01 -10.93 -8.13
N PRO A 92 1.88 -9.60 -8.08
CA PRO A 92 1.79 -8.85 -6.84
C PRO A 92 0.49 -9.15 -6.08
N SER A 93 0.50 -8.88 -4.78
CA SER A 93 -0.74 -8.89 -4.02
C SER A 93 -1.71 -7.81 -4.54
N ASN A 94 -3.00 -8.04 -4.37
CA ASN A 94 -4.02 -7.03 -4.76
C ASN A 94 -3.79 -5.67 -4.09
N VAL A 95 -3.24 -5.65 -2.86
CA VAL A 95 -2.88 -4.39 -2.17
C VAL A 95 -1.80 -3.63 -2.93
N TYR A 96 -0.75 -4.30 -3.38
CA TYR A 96 0.33 -3.68 -4.17
C TYR A 96 -0.16 -3.25 -5.56
N ARG A 97 -1.00 -4.06 -6.20
CA ARG A 97 -1.59 -3.72 -7.48
C ARG A 97 -2.43 -2.45 -7.38
N ILE A 98 -3.34 -2.37 -6.40
CA ILE A 98 -4.14 -1.17 -6.13
C ILE A 98 -3.24 0.05 -5.84
N GLN A 99 -2.20 -0.11 -5.03
CA GLN A 99 -1.25 0.97 -4.72
C GLN A 99 -0.60 1.52 -5.99
N ALA A 100 -0.16 0.66 -6.89
CA ALA A 100 0.45 1.07 -8.16
C ALA A 100 -0.53 1.89 -9.02
N HIS A 101 -1.80 1.47 -9.12
CA HIS A 101 -2.82 2.22 -9.87
C HIS A 101 -3.18 3.55 -9.19
N LEU A 102 -3.22 3.62 -7.86
CA LEU A 102 -3.41 4.87 -7.13
C LEU A 102 -2.27 5.86 -7.42
N TYR A 103 -1.01 5.37 -7.48
CA TYR A 103 0.12 6.21 -7.89
C TYR A 103 -0.01 6.68 -9.34
N GLY A 104 -0.41 5.79 -10.26
CA GLY A 104 -0.68 6.13 -11.66
C GLY A 104 -1.73 7.24 -11.78
N MET A 105 -2.87 7.10 -11.09
CA MET A 105 -3.92 8.12 -11.06
C MET A 105 -3.40 9.44 -10.49
N GLY A 106 -2.66 9.41 -9.38
CA GLY A 106 -2.11 10.62 -8.78
C GLY A 106 -1.10 11.35 -9.67
N HIS A 107 -0.29 10.63 -10.46
CA HIS A 107 0.59 11.24 -11.47
C HIS A 107 -0.22 11.84 -12.60
N ARG A 108 -1.24 11.14 -13.11
CA ARG A 108 -2.13 11.67 -14.15
C ARG A 108 -2.84 12.94 -13.70
N ASP A 109 -3.36 12.95 -12.47
CA ASP A 109 -4.05 14.11 -11.89
C ASP A 109 -3.10 15.30 -11.69
N ALA A 110 -1.80 15.03 -11.51
CA ALA A 110 -0.74 16.03 -11.51
C ALA A 110 -0.28 16.47 -12.93
N GLY A 111 -0.99 16.06 -13.99
CA GLY A 111 -0.74 16.44 -15.37
C GLY A 111 0.37 15.64 -16.07
N ARG A 112 0.81 14.52 -15.52
CA ARG A 112 1.77 13.61 -16.15
C ARG A 112 1.03 12.43 -16.79
N PRO A 113 1.19 12.17 -18.11
CA PRO A 113 0.54 11.04 -18.76
C PRO A 113 1.05 9.71 -18.17
N VAL A 114 0.13 8.76 -17.94
CA VAL A 114 0.47 7.43 -17.41
C VAL A 114 -0.15 6.38 -18.33
N GLU A 115 0.68 5.51 -18.91
CA GLU A 115 0.26 4.38 -19.72
C GLU A 115 0.37 3.06 -18.97
N HIS A 116 1.35 2.95 -18.07
CA HIS A 116 1.64 1.72 -17.34
C HIS A 116 1.85 1.98 -15.86
N VAL A 117 1.65 0.93 -15.10
CA VAL A 117 2.10 0.83 -13.70
C VAL A 117 3.02 -0.36 -13.56
N ALA A 118 4.03 -0.24 -12.72
CA ALA A 118 4.98 -1.30 -12.49
C ALA A 118 5.37 -1.43 -11.01
N ILE A 119 5.76 -2.64 -10.63
CA ILE A 119 6.36 -2.92 -9.33
C ILE A 119 7.67 -3.65 -9.58
N VAL A 120 8.76 -3.09 -9.07
CA VAL A 120 10.07 -3.73 -9.14
C VAL A 120 10.35 -4.39 -7.80
N PHE A 121 10.44 -5.70 -7.82
CA PHE A 121 10.75 -6.51 -6.66
C PHE A 121 12.25 -6.83 -6.64
N TYR A 122 12.95 -6.24 -5.68
CA TYR A 122 14.37 -6.49 -5.43
C TYR A 122 14.54 -7.56 -4.35
N PRO A 123 15.42 -8.54 -4.53
CA PRO A 123 15.67 -9.52 -3.48
C PRO A 123 16.34 -8.85 -2.27
N ARG A 124 15.80 -9.07 -1.07
CA ARG A 124 16.44 -8.58 0.16
C ARG A 124 17.76 -9.27 0.47
N GLY A 125 17.99 -10.43 -0.14
CA GLY A 125 19.23 -11.21 -0.08
C GLY A 125 19.40 -11.97 -1.39
N GLY A 126 20.62 -12.09 -1.86
CA GLY A 126 20.97 -12.64 -3.16
C GLY A 126 21.57 -11.60 -4.09
N MET A 127 21.36 -11.74 -5.37
CA MET A 127 21.94 -10.84 -6.39
C MET A 127 20.89 -9.89 -6.96
N LEU A 128 21.32 -8.69 -7.34
CA LEU A 128 20.44 -7.72 -8.00
C LEU A 128 19.85 -8.27 -9.31
N ALA A 129 20.59 -9.14 -9.99
CA ALA A 129 20.12 -9.85 -11.18
C ALA A 129 18.87 -10.74 -10.92
N ASP A 130 18.59 -11.07 -9.67
CA ASP A 130 17.40 -11.80 -9.27
C ASP A 130 16.16 -10.91 -9.11
N SER A 131 16.24 -9.64 -9.48
CA SER A 131 15.07 -8.75 -9.45
C SER A 131 13.99 -9.21 -10.41
N PHE A 132 12.75 -8.88 -10.08
CA PHE A 132 11.59 -9.21 -10.89
C PHE A 132 10.75 -7.94 -11.11
N ILE A 133 10.39 -7.68 -12.36
CA ILE A 133 9.51 -6.56 -12.72
C ILE A 133 8.15 -7.14 -13.10
N TRP A 134 7.12 -6.67 -12.42
CA TRP A 134 5.75 -6.84 -12.84
C TRP A 134 5.24 -5.50 -13.36
N ALA A 135 4.55 -5.52 -14.49
CA ALA A 135 3.94 -4.33 -15.08
C ALA A 135 2.63 -4.69 -15.76
N GLU A 136 1.70 -3.75 -15.77
CA GLU A 136 0.46 -3.84 -16.55
C GLU A 136 0.04 -2.44 -17.06
N PRO A 137 -0.87 -2.35 -18.06
CA PRO A 137 -1.47 -1.07 -18.45
C PRO A 137 -2.14 -0.40 -17.25
N PHE A 138 -2.03 0.93 -17.19
CA PHE A 138 -2.73 1.70 -16.16
C PHE A 138 -4.25 1.57 -16.36
N ASP A 139 -4.94 1.15 -15.31
CA ASP A 139 -6.40 1.02 -15.27
C ASP A 139 -6.96 1.92 -14.17
N GLU A 140 -7.59 3.01 -14.57
CA GLU A 140 -8.19 3.98 -13.66
C GLU A 140 -9.29 3.37 -12.78
N ALA A 141 -10.07 2.42 -13.32
CA ALA A 141 -11.18 1.83 -12.60
C ALA A 141 -10.73 1.08 -11.32
N ILE A 142 -9.50 0.56 -11.31
CA ILE A 142 -8.92 -0.08 -10.12
C ILE A 142 -8.67 0.95 -9.01
N ALA A 143 -8.15 2.13 -9.36
CA ALA A 143 -7.91 3.20 -8.40
C ALA A 143 -9.22 3.81 -7.90
N GLU A 144 -10.17 4.08 -8.81
CA GLU A 144 -11.51 4.60 -8.47
C GLU A 144 -12.25 3.67 -7.52
N ALA A 145 -12.32 2.38 -7.81
CA ALA A 145 -12.97 1.41 -6.93
C ALA A 145 -12.34 1.35 -5.52
N ALA A 146 -11.02 1.56 -5.42
CA ALA A 146 -10.35 1.62 -4.14
C ALA A 146 -10.72 2.89 -3.34
N ILE A 147 -10.83 4.04 -4.04
CA ILE A 147 -11.27 5.31 -3.44
C ILE A 147 -12.73 5.23 -3.00
N GLU A 148 -13.61 4.73 -3.85
CA GLU A 148 -15.03 4.55 -3.53
C GLU A 148 -15.21 3.67 -2.29
N ARG A 149 -14.47 2.56 -2.23
CA ARG A 149 -14.49 1.69 -1.05
C ARG A 149 -14.00 2.40 0.21
N LEU A 150 -12.92 3.20 0.11
CA LEU A 150 -12.39 3.97 1.23
C LEU A 150 -13.44 4.97 1.72
N MET A 151 -14.03 5.74 0.81
CA MET A 151 -15.07 6.73 1.09
C MET A 151 -16.32 6.09 1.70
N GLY A 152 -16.74 4.93 1.17
CA GLY A 152 -17.87 4.18 1.70
C GLY A 152 -17.65 3.69 3.14
N ILE A 153 -16.45 3.20 3.45
CA ILE A 153 -16.10 2.81 4.81
C ILE A 153 -16.10 4.03 5.75
N ALA A 154 -15.53 5.15 5.30
CA ALA A 154 -15.50 6.37 6.11
C ALA A 154 -16.92 6.88 6.41
N ALA A 155 -17.77 6.99 5.38
CA ALA A 155 -19.14 7.43 5.53
C ALA A 155 -19.97 6.48 6.43
N ALA A 156 -19.85 5.17 6.25
CA ALA A 156 -20.54 4.21 7.11
C ALA A 156 -20.08 4.31 8.56
N THR A 157 -18.78 4.47 8.79
CA THR A 157 -18.23 4.62 10.15
C THR A 157 -18.79 5.87 10.83
N ASP A 158 -18.83 7.00 10.12
CA ASP A 158 -19.34 8.29 10.63
C ASP A 158 -20.85 8.21 10.93
N VAL A 159 -21.65 7.68 10.02
CA VAL A 159 -23.11 7.50 10.19
C VAL A 159 -23.40 6.64 11.41
N TRP A 160 -22.74 5.51 11.57
CA TRP A 160 -22.98 4.63 12.72
C TRP A 160 -22.52 5.27 14.03
N LEU A 161 -21.38 5.94 14.05
CA LEU A 161 -20.89 6.62 15.24
C LEU A 161 -21.83 7.76 15.67
N SER A 162 -22.27 8.59 14.73
CA SER A 162 -23.17 9.72 15.03
C SER A 162 -24.56 9.25 15.45
N THR A 163 -25.01 8.09 14.98
CA THR A 163 -26.33 7.53 15.33
C THR A 163 -26.34 6.83 16.69
N THR A 164 -25.29 6.07 16.99
CA THR A 164 -25.24 5.21 18.18
C THR A 164 -24.37 5.73 19.30
N GLY A 165 -23.40 6.60 19.00
CA GLY A 165 -22.35 7.00 19.93
C GLY A 165 -21.37 5.88 20.30
N ASP A 166 -21.49 4.70 19.67
CA ASP A 166 -20.77 3.48 20.04
C ASP A 166 -19.77 3.07 18.97
N LYS A 167 -18.48 3.16 19.32
CA LYS A 167 -17.37 2.78 18.41
C LYS A 167 -17.41 1.30 18.02
N ALA A 168 -17.80 0.40 18.92
CA ALA A 168 -17.87 -1.03 18.61
C ALA A 168 -18.94 -1.32 17.54
N GLN A 169 -20.09 -0.65 17.62
CA GLN A 169 -21.15 -0.77 16.61
C GLN A 169 -20.71 -0.17 15.27
N ALA A 170 -20.04 1.00 15.28
CA ALA A 170 -19.51 1.61 14.07
C ALA A 170 -18.48 0.70 13.36
N ILE A 171 -17.58 0.05 14.10
CA ILE A 171 -16.65 -0.94 13.56
C ILE A 171 -17.37 -2.19 13.07
N GLY A 172 -18.37 -2.66 13.82
CA GLY A 172 -19.18 -3.84 13.50
C GLY A 172 -19.93 -3.72 12.18
N ALA A 173 -20.37 -2.52 11.83
CA ALA A 173 -21.06 -2.23 10.57
C ALA A 173 -20.14 -2.39 9.33
N ILE A 174 -18.83 -2.41 9.52
CA ILE A 174 -17.87 -2.60 8.43
C ILE A 174 -17.56 -4.09 8.29
N GLU A 175 -17.93 -4.65 7.14
CA GLU A 175 -17.63 -6.04 6.84
C GLU A 175 -16.13 -6.31 6.82
N PRO A 176 -15.63 -7.35 7.52
CA PRO A 176 -14.22 -7.67 7.54
C PRO A 176 -13.77 -8.27 6.22
N THR A 177 -12.65 -7.80 5.71
CA THR A 177 -11.92 -8.49 4.64
C THR A 177 -10.76 -9.23 5.27
N THR A 178 -10.84 -10.55 5.32
CA THR A 178 -9.80 -11.39 5.90
C THR A 178 -8.70 -11.67 4.88
N SER A 179 -7.47 -11.67 5.35
CA SER A 179 -6.31 -12.06 4.57
C SER A 179 -5.20 -12.55 5.49
N ARG A 180 -4.15 -13.17 4.95
CA ARG A 180 -2.96 -13.53 5.73
C ARG A 180 -2.27 -12.32 6.39
N LEU A 181 -2.48 -11.12 5.85
CA LEU A 181 -1.96 -9.89 6.44
C LEU A 181 -2.63 -9.53 7.77
N CYS A 182 -3.80 -10.12 8.07
CA CYS A 182 -4.46 -9.92 9.36
C CYS A 182 -3.60 -10.38 10.53
N ASN A 183 -2.78 -11.42 10.36
CA ASN A 183 -1.86 -11.90 11.39
C ASN A 183 -0.82 -10.84 11.82
N TRP A 184 -0.59 -9.83 10.98
CA TRP A 184 0.32 -8.70 11.24
C TRP A 184 -0.47 -7.41 11.50
N CYS A 185 -1.79 -7.52 11.71
CA CYS A 185 -2.64 -6.35 11.93
C CYS A 185 -2.47 -5.83 13.35
N GLU A 186 -2.20 -4.55 13.46
CA GLU A 186 -2.05 -3.85 14.73
C GLU A 186 -3.31 -3.88 15.62
N TYR A 187 -4.48 -4.17 15.03
CA TYR A 187 -5.76 -4.28 15.74
C TYR A 187 -6.23 -5.71 15.98
N LEU A 188 -5.46 -6.72 15.56
CA LEU A 188 -5.84 -8.10 15.79
C LEU A 188 -5.78 -8.44 17.29
N SER A 189 -6.87 -9.01 17.81
CA SER A 189 -7.00 -9.51 19.17
C SER A 189 -7.89 -10.74 19.16
N TYR A 190 -7.29 -11.89 18.95
CA TYR A 190 -8.02 -13.16 18.82
C TYR A 190 -9.04 -13.34 19.96
N GLY A 191 -10.26 -13.73 19.58
CA GLY A 191 -11.35 -13.98 20.53
C GLY A 191 -11.88 -12.71 21.23
N SER A 192 -11.53 -11.50 20.78
CA SER A 192 -12.12 -10.28 21.32
C SER A 192 -13.64 -10.28 21.13
N THR A 193 -14.37 -10.04 22.20
CA THR A 193 -15.83 -9.86 22.17
C THR A 193 -16.25 -8.40 22.07
N ASP A 194 -15.29 -7.49 22.16
CA ASP A 194 -15.49 -6.04 22.08
C ASP A 194 -14.69 -5.47 20.92
N LEU A 195 -15.37 -5.09 19.85
CA LEU A 195 -14.72 -4.51 18.66
C LEU A 195 -14.02 -3.18 18.94
N ALA A 196 -14.45 -2.41 19.93
CA ALA A 196 -13.73 -1.19 20.32
C ALA A 196 -12.36 -1.48 20.95
N ARG A 197 -12.12 -2.71 21.36
CA ARG A 197 -10.85 -3.15 21.96
C ARG A 197 -9.95 -3.95 21.00
N GLY A 198 -10.47 -4.44 19.88
CA GLY A 198 -9.69 -5.16 18.92
C GLY A 198 -10.51 -6.05 17.99
N CYS A 199 -9.95 -6.38 16.85
CA CYS A 199 -10.57 -7.25 15.86
C CYS A 199 -10.42 -8.72 16.30
N PRO A 200 -11.51 -9.50 16.38
CA PRO A 200 -11.43 -10.90 16.81
C PRO A 200 -10.70 -11.83 15.84
N GLY A 201 -10.44 -11.38 14.62
CA GLY A 201 -9.75 -12.21 13.63
C GLY A 201 -10.64 -13.26 13.00
N GLU A 202 -11.94 -13.02 12.85
CA GLU A 202 -12.89 -13.94 12.23
C GLU A 202 -12.37 -14.41 10.86
N GLY A 203 -12.24 -15.74 10.68
CA GLY A 203 -11.74 -16.36 9.45
C GLY A 203 -10.24 -16.18 9.17
N VAL A 204 -9.46 -15.65 10.12
CA VAL A 204 -8.00 -15.61 10.03
C VAL A 204 -7.44 -16.91 10.59
N PRO A 205 -6.69 -17.71 9.79
CA PRO A 205 -6.06 -18.91 10.32
C PRO A 205 -5.04 -18.55 11.40
N GLU A 206 -5.10 -19.21 12.53
CA GLU A 206 -4.06 -19.13 13.55
C GLU A 206 -2.72 -19.62 12.95
N VAL A 207 -1.63 -18.88 13.23
CA VAL A 207 -0.28 -19.19 12.74
C VAL A 207 0.43 -20.09 13.75
#